data_be4637bf88e0bb94fde35eeb0d59e2a6
#
_entry.id   be4637bf88e0bb94fde35eeb0d59e2a6
#
_cell.length_a   1.000
_cell.length_b   1.000
_cell.length_c   1.000
_cell.angle_alpha   90.00
_cell.angle_beta   90.00
_cell.angle_gamma   90.00
#
_symmetry.space_group_name_H-M   'P 1'
#
loop_
_entity.id
_entity.type
_entity.pdbx_description
1 polymer ?
#
loop_
_entity_poly.entity_id
_entity_poly.type
_entity_poly.pdbx_seq_one_letter_code
_entity_poly.pdbx_strand_id
1 'polypeptide(L)'
;MSTYTDENVPGRSGPTATTEADPRAVGKVRTEYSPAHDGDPDPGEIVWTWVPYEENDGRGKDRPVLVVAREPGGTFLAVQLSSKRHDGDREWVAIGSGPWDKSGRDSWVDVDRILRLHQRGMRREACALDRGRFNLVRKRLHERYGWT
;
A
#
# COMPACT_ATOMS: atom_id res chain seq x y z
N MET A 1 -5.08 18.73 -17.61
CA MET A 1 -6.43 18.15 -17.56
C MET A 1 -6.32 16.65 -17.23
N SER A 2 -7.11 16.20 -16.28
CA SER A 2 -7.09 14.78 -15.91
C SER A 2 -7.68 13.94 -17.05
N THR A 3 -7.02 12.84 -17.39
CA THR A 3 -7.53 11.88 -18.37
C THR A 3 -8.50 10.88 -17.72
N TYR A 4 -8.65 10.95 -16.39
CA TYR A 4 -9.52 10.05 -15.65
C TYR A 4 -10.75 10.80 -15.14
N THR A 5 -11.93 10.20 -15.36
CA THR A 5 -13.12 10.56 -14.61
C THR A 5 -13.09 9.82 -13.27
N ASP A 6 -13.95 10.17 -12.32
CA ASP A 6 -14.04 9.47 -11.05
C ASP A 6 -14.26 7.97 -11.21
N GLU A 7 -14.99 7.57 -12.25
CA GLU A 7 -15.28 6.16 -12.52
C GLU A 7 -14.10 5.41 -13.13
N ASN A 8 -13.14 6.13 -13.72
CA ASN A 8 -12.01 5.55 -14.44
C ASN A 8 -10.69 5.66 -13.68
N VAL A 9 -10.71 6.12 -12.44
CA VAL A 9 -9.49 6.19 -11.64
C VAL A 9 -8.98 4.76 -11.39
N PRO A 10 -7.70 4.46 -11.68
CA PRO A 10 -7.17 3.12 -11.44
C PRO A 10 -7.38 2.66 -10.00
N GLY A 11 -7.91 1.45 -9.84
CA GLY A 11 -8.14 0.84 -8.55
C GLY A 11 -9.48 1.20 -7.91
N ARG A 12 -10.30 2.07 -8.53
CA ARG A 12 -11.54 2.52 -7.91
C ARG A 12 -12.72 1.55 -8.08
N SER A 13 -12.86 0.93 -9.23
CA SER A 13 -14.03 0.10 -9.52
C SER A 13 -13.70 -1.05 -10.45
N GLY A 14 -14.64 -1.98 -10.57
CA GLY A 14 -14.53 -3.13 -11.44
C GLY A 14 -13.66 -4.24 -10.86
N PRO A 15 -13.28 -5.23 -11.69
CA PRO A 15 -12.55 -6.40 -11.22
C PRO A 15 -11.11 -6.11 -10.77
N THR A 16 -10.57 -4.94 -11.08
CA THR A 16 -9.22 -4.54 -10.65
C THR A 16 -9.25 -3.51 -9.53
N ALA A 17 -10.41 -3.32 -8.88
CA ALA A 17 -10.54 -2.37 -7.79
C ALA A 17 -9.68 -2.75 -6.57
N THR A 18 -9.12 -1.72 -5.93
CA THR A 18 -8.48 -1.89 -4.63
C THR A 18 -9.55 -2.21 -3.59
N THR A 19 -9.34 -3.27 -2.82
CA THR A 19 -10.27 -3.67 -1.76
C THR A 19 -9.54 -3.79 -0.43
N GLU A 20 -10.29 -3.76 0.66
CA GLU A 20 -9.73 -4.07 1.96
C GLU A 20 -9.70 -5.58 2.14
N ALA A 21 -8.57 -6.11 2.63
CA ALA A 21 -8.42 -7.52 2.94
C ALA A 21 -8.41 -7.71 4.45
N ASP A 22 -9.03 -8.80 4.90
CA ASP A 22 -8.95 -9.20 6.31
C ASP A 22 -7.58 -9.88 6.53
N PRO A 23 -6.68 -9.27 7.32
CA PRO A 23 -5.34 -9.83 7.51
C PRO A 23 -5.32 -11.20 8.17
N ARG A 24 -6.41 -11.60 8.80
CA ARG A 24 -6.53 -12.92 9.43
C ARG A 24 -7.14 -13.96 8.50
N ALA A 25 -7.82 -13.51 7.45
CA ALA A 25 -8.47 -14.39 6.48
C ALA A 25 -7.59 -14.71 5.27
N VAL A 26 -6.53 -13.93 5.03
CA VAL A 26 -5.65 -14.14 3.87
C VAL A 26 -4.71 -15.34 4.02
N GLY A 27 -4.73 -16.01 5.17
CA GLY A 27 -3.88 -17.18 5.42
C GLY A 27 -2.46 -16.80 5.82
N LYS A 28 -1.53 -17.69 5.51
CA LYS A 28 -0.12 -17.45 5.80
C LYS A 28 0.45 -16.49 4.76
N VAL A 29 0.94 -15.35 5.22
CA VAL A 29 1.53 -14.33 4.36
C VAL A 29 3.04 -14.31 4.56
N ARG A 30 3.75 -14.35 3.45
CA ARG A 30 5.19 -14.14 3.42
C ARG A 30 5.44 -12.76 2.85
N THR A 31 5.92 -11.84 3.66
CA THR A 31 6.31 -10.52 3.19
C THR A 31 7.60 -10.66 2.36
N GLU A 32 7.73 -9.81 1.36
CA GLU A 32 8.84 -9.89 0.41
C GLU A 32 9.41 -8.51 0.19
N TYR A 33 10.73 -8.41 0.04
CA TYR A 33 11.40 -7.19 -0.38
C TYR A 33 12.18 -7.47 -1.65
N SER A 34 11.60 -7.11 -2.78
CA SER A 34 12.18 -7.37 -4.09
C SER A 34 11.87 -6.26 -5.10
N PRO A 35 12.16 -4.98 -4.74
CA PRO A 35 11.89 -3.90 -5.68
C PRO A 35 12.75 -4.08 -6.93
N ALA A 36 12.14 -3.92 -8.11
CA ALA A 36 12.83 -4.01 -9.38
C ALA A 36 12.36 -2.87 -10.27
N HIS A 37 13.27 -2.30 -11.07
CA HIS A 37 12.94 -1.21 -11.98
C HIS A 37 12.50 -1.77 -13.33
N ASP A 38 11.45 -2.60 -13.32
CA ASP A 38 10.96 -3.29 -14.51
C ASP A 38 9.63 -2.75 -15.04
N GLY A 39 9.12 -1.68 -14.44
CA GLY A 39 7.84 -1.09 -14.82
C GLY A 39 6.62 -1.75 -14.19
N ASP A 40 6.79 -2.90 -13.55
CA ASP A 40 5.72 -3.58 -12.83
C ASP A 40 5.86 -3.31 -11.32
N PRO A 41 4.75 -3.22 -10.58
CA PRO A 41 4.81 -3.05 -9.13
C PRO A 41 5.36 -4.32 -8.47
N ASP A 42 6.28 -4.13 -7.53
CA ASP A 42 6.92 -5.23 -6.80
C ASP A 42 6.85 -4.97 -5.29
N PRO A 43 6.87 -6.02 -4.47
CA PRO A 43 6.99 -5.85 -3.01
C PRO A 43 8.24 -5.04 -2.64
N GLY A 44 8.08 -4.10 -1.74
CA GLY A 44 9.11 -3.14 -1.38
C GLY A 44 8.99 -1.81 -2.09
N GLU A 45 8.06 -1.70 -3.03
CA GLU A 45 7.81 -0.46 -3.76
C GLU A 45 6.57 0.26 -3.25
N ILE A 46 6.62 1.61 -3.33
CA ILE A 46 5.48 2.47 -3.04
C ILE A 46 4.87 2.84 -4.39
N VAL A 47 3.59 2.54 -4.54
CA VAL A 47 2.81 2.82 -5.75
C VAL A 47 1.59 3.64 -5.38
N TRP A 48 0.96 4.28 -6.38
CA TRP A 48 -0.27 5.04 -6.17
C TRP A 48 -1.46 4.24 -6.66
N THR A 49 -2.51 4.21 -5.83
CA THR A 49 -3.79 3.60 -6.19
C THR A 49 -4.92 4.31 -5.47
N TRP A 50 -6.12 4.18 -5.99
CA TRP A 50 -7.31 4.65 -5.29
C TRP A 50 -7.56 3.74 -4.08
N VAL A 51 -7.71 4.34 -2.90
CA VAL A 51 -7.94 3.62 -1.64
C VAL A 51 -9.32 4.01 -1.11
N PRO A 52 -10.22 3.03 -0.90
CA PRO A 52 -11.53 3.34 -0.32
C PRO A 52 -11.37 3.80 1.13
N TYR A 53 -12.22 4.74 1.55
CA TYR A 53 -12.26 5.14 2.96
C TYR A 53 -12.73 3.96 3.82
N GLU A 54 -12.39 3.99 5.10
CA GLU A 54 -12.74 2.91 6.03
C GLU A 54 -14.25 2.68 6.13
N GLU A 55 -15.06 3.71 5.88
CA GLU A 55 -16.51 3.64 5.87
C GLU A 55 -17.07 2.74 4.76
N ASN A 56 -16.28 2.46 3.72
CA ASN A 56 -16.66 1.61 2.58
C ASN A 56 -18.00 2.04 1.94
N ASP A 57 -18.19 3.33 1.80
CA ASP A 57 -19.43 3.90 1.26
C ASP A 57 -19.31 4.32 -0.22
N GLY A 58 -18.30 3.82 -0.91
CA GLY A 58 -18.01 4.17 -2.30
C GLY A 58 -17.08 5.35 -2.46
N ARG A 59 -16.77 6.07 -1.37
CA ARG A 59 -15.83 7.17 -1.40
C ARG A 59 -14.42 6.68 -1.10
N GLY A 60 -13.44 7.41 -1.59
CA GLY A 60 -12.04 7.11 -1.36
C GLY A 60 -11.15 8.22 -1.88
N LYS A 61 -9.87 7.95 -1.91
CA LYS A 61 -8.87 8.92 -2.34
C LYS A 61 -7.69 8.19 -2.95
N ASP A 62 -7.08 8.80 -3.96
CA ASP A 62 -5.82 8.32 -4.51
C ASP A 62 -4.72 8.52 -3.46
N ARG A 63 -3.99 7.46 -3.12
CA ARG A 63 -2.97 7.47 -2.07
C ARG A 63 -1.76 6.64 -2.45
N PRO A 64 -0.58 6.98 -1.92
CA PRO A 64 0.55 6.06 -2.00
C PRO A 64 0.33 4.89 -1.04
N VAL A 65 0.69 3.69 -1.49
CA VAL A 65 0.64 2.46 -0.69
C VAL A 65 1.96 1.71 -0.84
N LEU A 66 2.37 1.03 0.22
CA LEU A 66 3.57 0.18 0.20
C LEU A 66 3.14 -1.26 -0.07
N VAL A 67 3.63 -1.83 -1.16
CA VAL A 67 3.39 -3.24 -1.49
C VAL A 67 4.30 -4.09 -0.60
N VAL A 68 3.72 -5.04 0.12
CA VAL A 68 4.47 -5.86 1.11
C VAL A 68 4.52 -7.34 0.77
N ALA A 69 3.61 -7.83 -0.07
CA ALA A 69 3.57 -9.26 -0.41
C ALA A 69 2.84 -9.51 -1.73
N ARG A 70 3.16 -10.66 -2.33
CA ARG A 70 2.42 -11.20 -3.47
C ARG A 70 1.49 -12.29 -2.94
N GLU A 71 0.30 -12.37 -3.54
CA GLU A 71 -0.62 -13.47 -3.27
C GLU A 71 -0.57 -14.48 -4.42
N PRO A 72 -0.87 -15.77 -4.14
CA PRO A 72 -0.83 -16.80 -5.19
C PRO A 72 -1.72 -16.52 -6.41
N GLY A 73 -2.79 -15.76 -6.24
CA GLY A 73 -3.71 -15.43 -7.32
C GLY A 73 -3.27 -14.28 -8.22
N GLY A 74 -2.09 -13.72 -8.02
CA GLY A 74 -1.57 -12.61 -8.83
C GLY A 74 -1.91 -11.23 -8.29
N THR A 75 -2.57 -11.15 -7.15
CA THR A 75 -2.82 -9.88 -6.46
C THR A 75 -1.69 -9.58 -5.48
N PHE A 76 -1.72 -8.37 -4.90
CA PHE A 76 -0.71 -7.91 -3.95
C PHE A 76 -1.38 -7.45 -2.67
N LEU A 77 -0.68 -7.60 -1.57
CA LEU A 77 -1.08 -7.01 -0.29
C LEU A 77 -0.25 -5.77 -0.03
N ALA A 78 -0.89 -4.73 0.48
CA ALA A 78 -0.25 -3.44 0.69
C ALA A 78 -0.82 -2.74 1.91
N VAL A 79 -0.10 -1.72 2.36
CA VAL A 79 -0.48 -0.84 3.46
C VAL A 79 -0.43 0.60 3.00
N GLN A 80 -1.41 1.40 3.40
CA GLN A 80 -1.51 2.79 2.94
C GLN A 80 -0.55 3.70 3.69
N LEU A 81 -0.11 4.74 3.01
CA LEU A 81 0.68 5.82 3.60
C LEU A 81 -0.21 7.03 3.89
N SER A 82 0.17 7.78 4.93
CA SER A 82 -0.46 9.06 5.25
C SER A 82 0.63 10.07 5.57
N SER A 83 0.44 11.32 5.17
CA SER A 83 1.28 12.43 5.59
C SER A 83 0.79 13.11 6.87
N LYS A 84 -0.34 12.66 7.40
CA LYS A 84 -0.85 13.11 8.68
C LYS A 84 -0.04 12.47 9.80
N ARG A 85 0.35 13.28 10.78
CA ARG A 85 1.19 12.82 11.89
C ARG A 85 0.45 11.80 12.77
N HIS A 86 1.12 10.70 13.08
CA HIS A 86 0.58 9.60 13.89
C HIS A 86 1.58 9.16 14.97
N ASP A 87 2.29 10.09 15.56
CA ASP A 87 3.30 9.78 16.57
C ASP A 87 2.68 9.06 17.78
N GLY A 88 3.35 8.00 18.23
CA GLY A 88 2.91 7.24 19.38
C GLY A 88 1.75 6.29 19.13
N ASP A 89 1.21 6.28 17.92
CA ASP A 89 0.13 5.40 17.53
C ASP A 89 0.69 4.05 17.07
N ARG A 90 0.33 2.97 17.75
CA ARG A 90 0.84 1.62 17.45
C ARG A 90 0.38 1.07 16.11
N GLU A 91 -0.68 1.61 15.56
CA GLU A 91 -1.22 1.19 14.25
C GLU A 91 -0.44 1.80 13.09
N TRP A 92 0.47 2.73 13.37
CA TRP A 92 1.21 3.47 12.37
C TRP A 92 2.70 3.35 12.58
N VAL A 93 3.43 3.22 11.48
CA VAL A 93 4.90 3.16 11.48
C VAL A 93 5.43 4.38 10.73
N ALA A 94 6.23 5.20 11.39
CA ALA A 94 6.88 6.34 10.76
C ALA A 94 7.99 5.85 9.81
N ILE A 95 7.95 6.31 8.56
CA ILE A 95 8.98 5.97 7.56
C ILE A 95 9.69 7.19 6.98
N GLY A 96 9.38 8.39 7.48
CA GLY A 96 10.04 9.60 7.01
C GLY A 96 9.58 10.03 5.62
N SER A 97 10.36 10.89 4.98
CA SER A 97 10.05 11.42 3.66
C SER A 97 10.74 10.64 2.54
N GLY A 98 10.27 10.83 1.32
CA GLY A 98 10.88 10.23 0.14
C GLY A 98 10.20 10.67 -1.15
N PRO A 99 10.63 10.11 -2.30
CA PRO A 99 10.16 10.55 -3.63
C PRO A 99 8.66 10.36 -3.87
N TRP A 100 7.99 9.54 -3.07
CA TRP A 100 6.55 9.33 -3.20
C TRP A 100 5.71 10.55 -2.81
N ASP A 101 6.29 11.51 -2.08
CA ASP A 101 5.64 12.77 -1.71
C ASP A 101 6.47 13.93 -2.24
N LYS A 102 5.96 14.59 -3.27
CA LYS A 102 6.65 15.72 -3.91
C LYS A 102 6.86 16.91 -2.97
N SER A 103 6.03 17.01 -1.93
CA SER A 103 6.16 18.08 -0.93
C SER A 103 7.22 17.79 0.13
N GLY A 104 7.81 16.60 0.11
CA GLY A 104 8.85 16.21 1.07
C GLY A 104 8.35 16.00 2.49
N ARG A 105 7.04 15.77 2.67
CA ARG A 105 6.46 15.54 3.99
C ARG A 105 6.82 14.17 4.51
N ASP A 106 6.90 14.04 5.83
CA ASP A 106 7.05 12.74 6.46
C ASP A 106 5.79 11.90 6.26
N SER A 107 5.98 10.59 6.18
CA SER A 107 4.89 9.64 5.97
C SER A 107 4.85 8.60 7.08
N TRP A 108 3.66 8.09 7.31
CA TRP A 108 3.38 6.99 8.23
C TRP A 108 2.66 5.89 7.46
N VAL A 109 2.94 4.64 7.81
CA VAL A 109 2.32 3.46 7.21
C VAL A 109 1.30 2.89 8.17
N ASP A 110 0.07 2.70 7.70
CA ASP A 110 -1.00 2.10 8.50
C ASP A 110 -0.92 0.57 8.43
N VAL A 111 -0.49 -0.06 9.52
CA VAL A 111 -0.39 -1.53 9.59
C VAL A 111 -1.66 -2.19 10.14
N ASP A 112 -2.65 -1.40 10.52
CA ASP A 112 -3.94 -1.92 11.00
C ASP A 112 -4.91 -2.27 9.87
N ARG A 113 -4.67 -1.74 8.68
CA ARG A 113 -5.55 -1.91 7.53
C ARG A 113 -4.76 -2.47 6.35
N ILE A 114 -5.15 -3.65 5.90
CA ILE A 114 -4.49 -4.32 4.77
C ILE A 114 -5.35 -4.15 3.52
N LEU A 115 -4.69 -3.79 2.43
CA LEU A 115 -5.35 -3.59 1.14
C LEU A 115 -4.91 -4.68 0.17
N ARG A 116 -5.85 -5.11 -0.67
CA ARG A 116 -5.57 -6.01 -1.80
C ARG A 116 -5.56 -5.20 -3.07
N LEU A 117 -4.47 -5.28 -3.80
CA LEU A 117 -4.25 -4.52 -5.02
C LEU A 117 -4.20 -5.46 -6.23
N HIS A 118 -4.68 -4.95 -7.35
CA HIS A 118 -4.51 -5.59 -8.65
C HIS A 118 -3.51 -4.77 -9.47
N GLN A 119 -2.68 -5.44 -10.25
CA GLN A 119 -1.64 -4.78 -11.03
C GLN A 119 -2.21 -3.65 -11.91
N ARG A 120 -3.35 -3.89 -12.53
CA ARG A 120 -4.01 -2.90 -13.39
C ARG A 120 -4.65 -1.75 -12.62
N GLY A 121 -4.84 -1.92 -11.32
CA GLY A 121 -5.39 -0.87 -10.47
C GLY A 121 -4.33 0.08 -9.91
N MET A 122 -3.07 -0.13 -10.22
CA MET A 122 -1.97 0.68 -9.71
C MET A 122 -1.38 1.56 -10.80
N ARG A 123 -1.03 2.80 -10.43
CA ARG A 123 -0.27 3.67 -11.33
C ARG A 123 1.20 3.32 -11.25
N ARG A 124 1.89 3.41 -12.39
CA ARG A 124 3.28 2.99 -12.53
C ARG A 124 4.31 3.93 -11.91
N GLU A 125 3.90 4.98 -11.24
CA GLU A 125 4.79 5.88 -10.51
C GLU A 125 5.25 5.21 -9.23
N ALA A 126 6.05 4.16 -9.38
CA ALA A 126 6.57 3.39 -8.27
C ALA A 126 7.95 3.89 -7.88
N CYS A 127 8.25 3.86 -6.59
CA CYS A 127 9.59 4.08 -6.09
C CYS A 127 9.88 3.06 -5.00
N ALA A 128 11.12 2.58 -4.96
CA ALA A 128 11.52 1.62 -3.94
C ALA A 128 11.66 2.32 -2.58
N LEU A 129 11.14 1.68 -1.54
CA LEU A 129 11.47 2.02 -0.16
C LEU A 129 12.77 1.29 0.18
N ASP A 130 13.67 1.93 0.91
CA ASP A 130 14.89 1.26 1.31
C ASP A 130 14.61 0.08 2.26
N ARG A 131 15.50 -0.90 2.25
CA ARG A 131 15.32 -2.13 3.02
C ARG A 131 15.17 -1.87 4.52
N GLY A 132 15.93 -0.93 5.08
CA GLY A 132 15.87 -0.62 6.51
C GLY A 132 14.48 -0.16 6.94
N ARG A 133 13.90 0.77 6.19
CA ARG A 133 12.54 1.26 6.49
C ARG A 133 11.48 0.19 6.18
N PHE A 134 11.66 -0.58 5.13
CA PHE A 134 10.77 -1.71 4.84
C PHE A 134 10.75 -2.70 5.99
N ASN A 135 11.91 -3.00 6.58
CA ASN A 135 12.01 -3.94 7.69
C ASN A 135 11.29 -3.44 8.95
N LEU A 136 11.20 -2.14 9.17
CA LEU A 136 10.39 -1.59 10.26
C LEU A 136 8.91 -1.94 10.10
N VAL A 137 8.41 -1.83 8.88
CA VAL A 137 7.03 -2.20 8.56
C VAL A 137 6.82 -3.70 8.67
N ARG A 138 7.75 -4.48 8.10
CA ARG A 138 7.70 -5.95 8.16
C ARG A 138 7.65 -6.46 9.60
N LYS A 139 8.48 -5.90 10.47
CA LYS A 139 8.51 -6.26 11.88
C LYS A 139 7.15 -6.03 12.55
N ARG A 140 6.53 -4.89 12.27
CA ARG A 140 5.23 -4.57 12.85
C ARG A 140 4.14 -5.52 12.33
N LEU A 141 4.17 -5.86 11.05
CA LEU A 141 3.22 -6.83 10.46
C LEU A 141 3.40 -8.22 11.08
N HIS A 142 4.65 -8.62 11.33
CA HIS A 142 4.95 -9.87 12.00
C HIS A 142 4.39 -9.88 13.44
N GLU A 143 4.59 -8.81 14.17
CA GLU A 143 4.10 -8.70 15.55
C GLU A 143 2.57 -8.73 15.64
N ARG A 144 1.88 -8.12 14.66
CA ARG A 144 0.42 -8.03 14.68
C ARG A 144 -0.28 -9.26 14.11
N TYR A 145 0.27 -9.85 13.06
CA TYR A 145 -0.44 -10.89 12.28
C TYR A 145 0.35 -12.19 12.17
N GLY A 146 1.57 -12.24 12.65
CA GLY A 146 2.42 -13.42 12.49
C GLY A 146 2.95 -13.60 11.08
N TRP A 147 2.87 -12.60 10.24
CA TRP A 147 3.38 -12.65 8.87
C TRP A 147 4.90 -12.79 8.86
N THR A 148 5.42 -13.61 7.98
CA THR A 148 6.85 -13.83 7.81
C THR A 148 7.40 -13.08 6.59
#